data_a9d9382d720e8527802be84e2d81070a
#
_entry.id   a9d9382d720e8527802be84e2d81070a
#
_cell.length_a   1.000
_cell.length_b   1.000
_cell.length_c   1.000
_cell.angle_alpha   90.00
_cell.angle_beta   90.00
_cell.angle_gamma   90.00
#
_symmetry.space_group_name_H-M   'P 1'
#
loop_
_entity.id
_entity.type
_entity.pdbx_description
1 polymer ?
#
loop_
_entity_poly.entity_id
_entity_poly.type
_entity_poly.pdbx_seq_one_letter_code
_entity_poly.pdbx_strand_id
1 'polypeptide(L)'
;MERGQMVDRFQRSEDPAPVLVLSLKAGGVGLNLTRANHVFHYDRWWNPAVEDQATDRAYRIGQVRDVQVHKLICPGTLEERIDTLIQSKRTLSSAIVGQSEQWLTELDNETLRSLFELDVKAAMEAEAWASDL
;
A
#
# COMPACT_ATOMS: atom_id res chain seq x y z
N MET A 1 0.85 24.34 7.28
CA MET A 1 -0.59 24.09 7.00
C MET A 1 -1.03 22.94 7.89
N GLU A 2 -2.08 23.11 8.66
CA GLU A 2 -2.60 22.04 9.51
C GLU A 2 -3.23 20.93 8.68
N ARG A 3 -3.08 19.69 9.14
CA ARG A 3 -3.57 18.49 8.42
C ARG A 3 -5.05 18.58 8.07
N GLY A 4 -5.89 19.10 8.99
CA GLY A 4 -7.32 19.32 8.78
C GLY A 4 -7.61 20.22 7.58
N GLN A 5 -6.88 21.32 7.46
CA GLN A 5 -7.03 22.26 6.35
C GLN A 5 -6.68 21.64 5.00
N MET A 6 -5.67 20.75 4.96
CA MET A 6 -5.29 20.02 3.73
C MET A 6 -6.42 19.07 3.30
N VAL A 7 -7.00 18.34 4.25
CA VAL A 7 -8.11 17.42 3.99
C VAL A 7 -9.35 18.19 3.53
N ASP A 8 -9.70 19.28 4.22
CA ASP A 8 -10.84 20.11 3.84
C ASP A 8 -10.67 20.71 2.45
N ARG A 9 -9.47 21.18 2.13
CA ARG A 9 -9.14 21.68 0.80
C ARG A 9 -9.28 20.59 -0.27
N PHE A 10 -8.78 19.39 0.01
CA PHE A 10 -8.94 18.25 -0.90
C PHE A 10 -10.40 17.88 -1.11
N GLN A 11 -11.19 17.78 -0.04
CA GLN A 11 -12.60 17.41 -0.11
C GLN A 11 -13.47 18.44 -0.85
N ARG A 12 -13.11 19.72 -0.79
CA ARG A 12 -13.84 20.83 -1.41
C ARG A 12 -13.22 21.33 -2.71
N SER A 13 -12.15 20.69 -3.19
CA SER A 13 -11.43 21.13 -4.40
C SER A 13 -12.38 21.13 -5.61
N GLU A 14 -12.32 22.17 -6.41
CA GLU A 14 -12.98 22.25 -7.71
C GLU A 14 -12.15 21.61 -8.84
N ASP A 15 -10.91 21.26 -8.53
CA ASP A 15 -10.03 20.52 -9.44
C ASP A 15 -10.68 19.18 -9.80
N PRO A 16 -10.78 18.84 -11.10
CA PRO A 16 -11.34 17.56 -11.54
C PRO A 16 -10.52 16.34 -11.09
N ALA A 17 -9.23 16.51 -10.84
CA ALA A 17 -8.31 15.45 -10.42
C ALA A 17 -7.39 15.88 -9.26
N PRO A 18 -7.94 16.24 -8.09
CA PRO A 18 -7.10 16.66 -6.97
C PRO A 18 -6.30 15.48 -6.42
N VAL A 19 -5.02 15.74 -6.12
CA VAL A 19 -4.12 14.75 -5.52
C VAL A 19 -3.81 15.17 -4.07
N LEU A 20 -3.93 14.20 -3.14
CA LEU A 20 -3.51 14.34 -1.75
C LEU A 20 -2.46 13.30 -1.41
N VAL A 21 -1.27 13.74 -1.05
CA VAL A 21 -0.17 12.87 -0.63
C VAL A 21 -0.14 12.79 0.89
N LEU A 22 -0.15 11.56 1.41
CA LEU A 22 -0.13 11.28 2.84
C LEU A 22 0.92 10.22 3.16
N SER A 23 1.64 10.39 4.26
CA SER A 23 2.44 9.32 4.82
C SER A 23 1.52 8.28 5.47
N LEU A 24 1.81 6.99 5.29
CA LEU A 24 1.08 5.89 5.94
C LEU A 24 1.01 6.05 7.45
N LYS A 25 2.14 6.45 8.08
CA LYS A 25 2.23 6.71 9.53
C LYS A 25 1.50 7.98 9.97
N ALA A 26 1.47 9.00 9.12
CA ALA A 26 0.81 10.28 9.42
C ALA A 26 -0.70 10.22 9.28
N GLY A 27 -1.20 9.17 8.68
CA GLY A 27 -2.62 8.93 8.50
C GLY A 27 -3.38 8.66 9.81
N GLY A 28 -3.16 9.41 10.88
CA GLY A 28 -3.81 9.26 12.18
C GLY A 28 -5.30 8.93 12.12
N VAL A 29 -5.89 8.55 13.25
CA VAL A 29 -7.27 8.10 13.38
C VAL A 29 -8.24 9.16 12.82
N GLY A 30 -9.18 8.73 11.97
CA GLY A 30 -10.38 9.53 11.72
C GLY A 30 -10.44 10.38 10.45
N LEU A 31 -9.43 10.34 9.56
CA LEU A 31 -9.55 11.05 8.29
C LEU A 31 -10.66 10.44 7.43
N ASN A 32 -11.49 11.28 6.84
CA ASN A 32 -12.48 10.89 5.85
C ASN A 32 -12.09 11.48 4.49
N LEU A 33 -11.84 10.62 3.49
CA LEU A 33 -11.35 11.01 2.18
C LEU A 33 -12.28 10.49 1.07
N THR A 34 -13.59 10.56 1.29
CA THR A 34 -14.60 10.03 0.36
C THR A 34 -14.64 10.71 -1.01
N ARG A 35 -13.95 11.84 -1.17
CA ARG A 35 -13.71 12.40 -2.49
C ARG A 35 -12.77 11.55 -3.33
N ALA A 36 -11.80 10.85 -2.70
CA ALA A 36 -10.88 9.98 -3.40
C ALA A 36 -11.59 8.70 -3.86
N ASN A 37 -11.42 8.35 -5.11
CA ASN A 37 -11.83 7.06 -5.68
C ASN A 37 -10.65 6.28 -6.27
N HIS A 38 -9.44 6.83 -6.18
CA HIS A 38 -8.18 6.15 -6.46
C HIS A 38 -7.26 6.28 -5.26
N VAL A 39 -6.69 5.17 -4.84
CA VAL A 39 -5.69 5.11 -3.76
C VAL A 39 -4.44 4.48 -4.34
N PHE A 40 -3.30 5.19 -4.22
CA PHE A 40 -2.00 4.71 -4.67
C PHE A 40 -1.15 4.42 -3.44
N HIS A 41 -0.78 3.15 -3.23
CA HIS A 41 0.26 2.76 -2.29
C HIS A 41 1.59 2.81 -3.03
N TYR A 42 2.34 3.90 -2.79
CA TYR A 42 3.63 4.13 -3.44
C TYR A 42 4.71 3.23 -2.83
N ASP A 43 4.72 3.12 -1.50
CA ASP A 43 5.61 2.21 -0.76
C ASP A 43 4.80 1.01 -0.25
N ARG A 44 5.38 -0.18 -0.32
CA ARG A 44 4.80 -1.36 0.32
C ARG A 44 5.16 -1.39 1.81
N TRP A 45 4.18 -1.72 2.62
CA TRP A 45 4.39 -1.88 4.06
C TRP A 45 4.30 -3.36 4.45
N TRP A 46 5.15 -3.77 5.38
CA TRP A 46 5.22 -5.14 5.87
C TRP A 46 3.92 -5.65 6.47
N ASN A 47 3.16 -4.76 7.10
CA ASN A 47 1.88 -5.07 7.70
C ASN A 47 0.75 -4.64 6.75
N PRO A 48 0.03 -5.58 6.11
CA PRO A 48 -1.06 -5.27 5.21
C PRO A 48 -2.20 -4.48 5.87
N ALA A 49 -2.39 -4.63 7.19
CA ALA A 49 -3.42 -3.87 7.91
C ALA A 49 -3.18 -2.36 7.88
N VAL A 50 -1.94 -1.91 7.73
CA VAL A 50 -1.61 -0.47 7.59
C VAL A 50 -2.06 0.05 6.21
N GLU A 51 -1.85 -0.73 5.15
CA GLU A 51 -2.35 -0.40 3.81
C GLU A 51 -3.88 -0.42 3.76
N ASP A 52 -4.49 -1.45 4.34
CA ASP A 52 -5.94 -1.60 4.41
C ASP A 52 -6.56 -0.42 5.19
N GLN A 53 -5.97 -0.03 6.32
CA GLN A 53 -6.38 1.15 7.08
C GLN A 53 -6.26 2.46 6.28
N ALA A 54 -5.22 2.60 5.44
CA ALA A 54 -5.08 3.76 4.57
C ALA A 54 -6.16 3.77 3.47
N THR A 55 -6.47 2.62 2.91
CA THR A 55 -7.54 2.44 1.91
C THR A 55 -8.92 2.75 2.51
N ASP A 56 -9.21 2.34 3.73
CA ASP A 56 -10.47 2.55 4.44
C ASP A 56 -10.79 4.03 4.68
N ARG A 57 -9.84 4.93 4.45
CA ARG A 57 -10.10 6.38 4.50
C ARG A 57 -10.86 6.87 3.29
N ALA A 58 -10.64 6.27 2.13
CA ALA A 58 -11.37 6.52 0.90
C ALA A 58 -12.62 5.63 0.82
N TYR A 59 -12.49 4.35 1.21
CA TYR A 59 -13.58 3.39 1.28
C TYR A 59 -14.30 3.47 2.62
N ARG A 60 -15.15 4.47 2.77
CA ARG A 60 -15.85 4.76 4.03
C ARG A 60 -17.31 5.17 3.80
N ILE A 61 -18.11 5.16 4.86
CA ILE A 61 -19.49 5.64 4.82
C ILE A 61 -19.54 7.03 4.19
N GLY A 62 -20.36 7.18 3.15
CA GLY A 62 -20.44 8.39 2.32
C GLY A 62 -19.66 8.31 1.00
N GLN A 63 -18.91 7.26 0.75
CA GLN A 63 -18.36 6.99 -0.57
C GLN A 63 -19.45 6.45 -1.50
N VAL A 64 -19.62 7.11 -2.64
CA VAL A 64 -20.65 6.76 -3.64
C VAL A 64 -20.05 6.20 -4.93
N ARG A 65 -18.72 6.15 -5.02
CA ARG A 65 -17.99 5.67 -6.20
C ARG A 65 -17.18 4.44 -5.82
N ASP A 66 -16.90 3.59 -6.80
CA ASP A 66 -15.96 2.49 -6.63
C ASP A 66 -14.57 3.04 -6.31
N VAL A 67 -13.91 2.47 -5.32
CA VAL A 67 -12.55 2.82 -4.94
C VAL A 67 -11.59 1.84 -5.60
N GLN A 68 -10.73 2.37 -6.46
CA GLN A 68 -9.66 1.61 -7.10
C GLN A 68 -8.37 1.75 -6.29
N VAL A 69 -7.76 0.63 -5.95
CA VAL A 69 -6.52 0.58 -5.18
C VAL A 69 -5.38 0.11 -6.08
N HIS A 70 -4.37 0.96 -6.20
CA HIS A 70 -3.18 0.73 -7.00
C HIS A 70 -1.99 0.51 -6.05
N LYS A 71 -1.30 -0.61 -6.22
CA LYS A 71 -0.10 -0.93 -5.45
C LYS A 71 1.09 -0.92 -6.39
N LEU A 72 2.04 -0.03 -6.15
CA LEU A 72 3.27 0.02 -6.91
C LEU A 72 4.25 -0.98 -6.29
N ILE A 73 4.87 -1.78 -7.14
CA ILE A 73 5.80 -2.84 -6.72
C ILE A 73 7.00 -2.78 -7.66
N CYS A 74 8.20 -2.69 -7.09
CA CYS A 74 9.43 -2.79 -7.87
C CYS A 74 9.77 -4.26 -8.09
N PRO A 75 9.75 -4.76 -9.35
CA PRO A 75 10.10 -6.15 -9.65
C PRO A 75 11.54 -6.49 -9.25
N GLY A 76 11.78 -7.73 -8.85
CA GLY A 76 13.10 -8.21 -8.44
C GLY A 76 13.58 -7.70 -7.09
N THR A 77 12.76 -6.93 -6.38
CA THR A 77 13.12 -6.33 -5.10
C THR A 77 12.39 -7.00 -3.93
N LEU A 78 12.75 -6.56 -2.73
CA LEU A 78 12.10 -6.92 -1.49
C LEU A 78 10.58 -6.69 -1.51
N GLU A 79 10.10 -5.65 -2.20
CA GLU A 79 8.67 -5.32 -2.28
C GLU A 79 7.85 -6.44 -2.95
N GLU A 80 8.36 -7.01 -4.04
CA GLU A 80 7.71 -8.12 -4.73
C GLU A 80 7.64 -9.37 -3.84
N ARG A 81 8.70 -9.66 -3.10
CA ARG A 81 8.74 -10.79 -2.17
C ARG A 81 7.80 -10.60 -0.99
N ILE A 82 7.72 -9.39 -0.45
CA ILE A 82 6.74 -9.04 0.59
C ILE A 82 5.32 -9.23 0.04
N ASP A 83 5.04 -8.76 -1.16
CA ASP A 83 3.71 -8.89 -1.76
C ASP A 83 3.33 -10.35 -1.92
N THR A 84 4.22 -11.18 -2.44
CA THR A 84 4.04 -12.64 -2.57
C THR A 84 3.75 -13.30 -1.23
N LEU A 85 4.49 -12.94 -0.18
CA LEU A 85 4.27 -13.47 1.17
C LEU A 85 2.92 -13.04 1.76
N ILE A 86 2.54 -11.78 1.58
CA ILE A 86 1.25 -11.27 2.03
C ILE A 86 0.11 -11.99 1.31
N GLN A 87 0.23 -12.20 0.00
CA GLN A 87 -0.77 -12.90 -0.79
C GLN A 87 -0.90 -14.37 -0.40
N SER A 88 0.21 -15.08 -0.22
CA SER A 88 0.20 -16.48 0.22
C SER A 88 -0.45 -16.64 1.60
N LYS A 89 -0.20 -15.72 2.52
CA LYS A 89 -0.84 -15.71 3.85
C LYS A 89 -2.32 -15.37 3.79
N ARG A 90 -2.75 -14.44 2.94
CA ARG A 90 -4.19 -14.15 2.76
C ARG A 90 -4.95 -15.37 2.26
N THR A 91 -4.35 -16.20 1.42
CA THR A 91 -4.95 -17.44 0.93
C THR A 91 -5.06 -18.51 2.04
N LEU A 92 -4.10 -18.54 2.97
CA LEU A 92 -4.05 -19.52 4.07
C LEU A 92 -4.84 -19.07 5.31
N SER A 93 -5.02 -17.77 5.51
CA SER A 93 -5.58 -17.22 6.75
C SER A 93 -6.75 -16.26 6.55
N SER A 94 -7.79 -16.71 5.85
CA SER A 94 -9.11 -16.07 6.04
C SER A 94 -9.61 -16.16 7.51
N ALA A 95 -8.87 -16.83 8.38
CA ALA A 95 -9.20 -17.08 9.78
C ALA A 95 -8.40 -16.28 10.82
N ILE A 96 -7.32 -15.57 10.45
CA ILE A 96 -6.48 -14.85 11.42
C ILE A 96 -6.30 -13.38 11.01
N VAL A 97 -7.34 -12.62 11.21
CA VAL A 97 -7.30 -11.16 11.19
C VAL A 97 -6.73 -10.70 12.54
N GLY A 98 -5.58 -10.04 12.55
CA GLY A 98 -5.17 -9.26 13.72
C GLY A 98 -3.76 -9.45 14.27
N GLN A 99 -2.84 -10.13 13.61
CA GLN A 99 -1.47 -10.22 14.13
C GLN A 99 -0.53 -9.23 13.44
N SER A 100 -0.06 -8.32 14.29
CA SER A 100 1.00 -7.34 14.14
C SER A 100 2.28 -7.89 13.48
N GLU A 101 3.27 -7.03 13.29
CA GLU A 101 4.62 -7.26 12.75
C GLU A 101 5.37 -8.50 13.32
N GLN A 102 4.78 -9.21 14.29
CA GLN A 102 5.32 -10.43 14.92
C GLN A 102 5.66 -11.55 13.93
N TRP A 103 4.96 -11.64 12.81
CA TRP A 103 5.24 -12.68 11.81
C TRP A 103 6.64 -12.59 11.20
N LEU A 104 7.24 -11.38 11.16
CA LEU A 104 8.63 -11.21 10.70
C LEU A 104 9.63 -11.86 11.65
N THR A 105 9.33 -11.87 12.95
CA THR A 105 10.18 -12.49 13.97
C THR A 105 10.03 -14.01 14.00
N GLU A 106 8.99 -14.53 13.38
CA GLU A 106 8.73 -15.99 13.26
C GLU A 106 9.37 -16.61 12.01
N LEU A 107 9.91 -15.78 11.10
CA LEU A 107 10.61 -16.27 9.91
C LEU A 107 11.96 -16.88 10.32
N ASP A 108 12.28 -18.05 9.76
CA ASP A 108 13.60 -18.60 9.89
C ASP A 108 14.66 -17.77 9.13
N ASN A 109 15.92 -17.95 9.49
CA ASN A 109 17.02 -17.18 8.94
C ASN A 109 17.20 -17.38 7.42
N GLU A 110 16.80 -18.53 6.87
CA GLU A 110 16.91 -18.84 5.45
C GLU A 110 15.84 -18.08 4.65
N THR A 111 14.62 -18.08 5.14
CA THR A 111 13.52 -17.28 4.58
C THR A 111 13.81 -15.78 4.67
N LEU A 112 14.31 -15.29 5.81
CA LEU A 112 14.73 -13.89 5.96
C LEU A 112 15.82 -13.54 4.94
N ARG A 113 16.84 -14.37 4.79
CA ARG A 113 17.92 -14.13 3.83
C ARG A 113 17.40 -14.05 2.40
N SER A 114 16.53 -14.99 2.02
CA SER A 114 15.94 -15.02 0.69
C SER A 114 15.10 -13.77 0.39
N LEU A 115 14.49 -13.14 1.40
CA LEU A 115 13.75 -11.90 1.24
C LEU A 115 14.63 -10.72 0.84
N PHE A 116 15.86 -10.67 1.32
CA PHE A 116 16.81 -9.58 1.07
C PHE A 116 17.68 -9.80 -0.16
N GLU A 117 17.68 -11.00 -0.76
CA GLU A 117 18.39 -11.24 -2.01
C GLU A 117 17.70 -10.50 -3.16
N LEU A 118 18.46 -9.63 -3.82
CA LEU A 118 17.99 -8.92 -5.01
C LEU A 118 17.97 -9.89 -6.20
N ASP A 119 16.84 -10.01 -6.87
CA ASP A 119 16.78 -10.69 -8.16
C ASP A 119 17.18 -9.71 -9.28
N VAL A 120 18.49 -9.65 -9.51
CA VAL A 120 19.09 -8.76 -10.50
C VAL A 120 18.53 -9.01 -11.90
N LYS A 121 18.21 -10.25 -12.24
CA LYS A 121 17.68 -10.61 -13.56
C LYS A 121 16.28 -10.03 -13.75
N ALA A 122 15.39 -10.20 -12.78
CA ALA A 122 14.03 -9.65 -12.83
C ALA A 122 14.05 -8.11 -12.84
N ALA A 123 14.96 -7.49 -12.08
CA ALA A 123 15.12 -6.04 -12.07
C ALA A 123 15.60 -5.51 -13.44
N MET A 124 16.56 -6.17 -14.08
CA MET A 124 17.06 -5.77 -15.42
C MET A 124 16.02 -5.97 -16.52
N GLU A 125 15.22 -7.03 -16.47
CA GLU A 125 14.14 -7.27 -17.42
C GLU A 125 13.05 -6.19 -17.32
N ALA A 126 12.75 -5.72 -16.10
CA ALA A 126 11.81 -4.63 -15.87
C ALA A 126 12.32 -3.29 -16.42
N GLU A 127 13.62 -2.99 -16.28
CA GLU A 127 14.24 -1.79 -16.87
C GLU A 127 14.21 -1.82 -18.40
N ALA A 128 14.48 -2.98 -19.02
CA ALA A 128 14.43 -3.14 -20.46
C ALA A 128 13.03 -2.86 -21.01
N TRP A 129 11.99 -3.37 -20.34
CA TRP A 129 10.61 -3.10 -20.74
C TRP A 129 10.21 -1.62 -20.59
N ALA A 130 10.69 -0.94 -19.57
CA ALA A 130 10.41 0.48 -19.34
C ALA A 130 11.12 1.40 -20.36
N SER A 131 12.20 0.95 -20.99
CA SER A 131 12.92 1.71 -22.02
C SER A 131 12.28 1.63 -23.40
N ASP A 132 11.32 0.71 -23.60
CA ASP A 132 10.59 0.53 -24.88
C ASP A 132 9.24 1.29 -24.91
N LEU A 133 8.93 2.08 -23.88
CA LEU A 133 7.74 2.93 -23.76
C LEU A 133 8.07 4.40 -24.03
#